data_a1922e7cccb0a967e3351a65e1217794
#
_entry.id   a1922e7cccb0a967e3351a65e1217794
#
_cell.length_a   1.000
_cell.length_b   1.000
_cell.length_c   1.000
_cell.angle_alpha   90.00
_cell.angle_beta   90.00
_cell.angle_gamma   90.00
#
_symmetry.space_group_name_H-M   'P 1'
#
loop_
_entity.id
_entity.type
_entity.pdbx_description
1 polymer ?
#
loop_
_entity_poly.entity_id
_entity_poly.type
_entity_poly.pdbx_seq_one_letter_code
_entity_poly.pdbx_strand_id
1 'polypeptide(L)'
;MIYLGSHVSFKAPNYFKGAIEEALSYGANACMIYTGPPSNTRRVDVSKLKIEEAKDYMAEHNFSIDRVIVHAPYIINLANALKPETAQFGQDFLKTELERVSQIGAKHLYCIQEVM
;
A
#
# COMPACT_ATOMS: atom_id res chain seq x y z
N MET A 1 11.66 12.16 17.60
CA MET A 1 10.20 11.86 17.52
C MET A 1 9.98 10.40 17.28
N ILE A 2 9.05 9.80 17.99
CA ILE A 2 8.68 8.40 17.79
C ILE A 2 7.51 8.35 16.83
N TYR A 3 7.60 7.47 15.80
CA TYR A 3 6.52 7.24 14.87
C TYR A 3 5.82 5.93 15.22
N LEU A 4 4.55 6.04 15.57
CA LEU A 4 3.71 4.88 15.86
C LEU A 4 2.56 4.85 14.88
N GLY A 5 2.35 3.69 14.27
CA GLY A 5 1.30 3.53 13.28
C GLY A 5 0.67 2.16 13.35
N SER A 6 -0.31 1.96 12.51
CA SER A 6 -0.99 0.68 12.38
C SER A 6 -1.29 0.40 10.92
N HIS A 7 -1.65 -0.85 10.65
CA HIS A 7 -2.19 -1.25 9.36
C HIS A 7 -3.63 -0.75 9.28
N VAL A 8 -3.95 0.01 8.25
CA VAL A 8 -5.28 0.61 8.10
C VAL A 8 -5.93 0.11 6.81
N SER A 9 -7.24 0.29 6.73
CA SER A 9 -8.02 -0.13 5.56
C SER A 9 -7.77 0.79 4.37
N PHE A 10 -7.83 0.23 3.18
CA PHE A 10 -7.71 0.98 1.92
C PHE A 10 -8.83 0.47 1.01
N LYS A 11 -10.03 1.02 1.19
CA LYS A 11 -11.23 0.51 0.53
C LYS A 11 -12.19 1.62 0.13
N ALA A 12 -13.11 1.28 -0.76
CA ALA A 12 -14.15 2.19 -1.19
C ALA A 12 -14.98 2.69 0.00
N PRO A 13 -15.53 3.89 -0.07
CA PRO A 13 -15.44 4.82 -1.19
C PRO A 13 -14.23 5.76 -1.14
N ASN A 14 -13.55 5.86 0.01
CA ASN A 14 -12.56 6.90 0.24
C ASN A 14 -11.11 6.46 0.04
N TYR A 15 -10.86 5.17 -0.12
CA TYR A 15 -9.54 4.58 -0.43
C TYR A 15 -8.42 5.22 0.39
N PHE A 16 -7.50 5.96 -0.24
CA PHE A 16 -6.33 6.51 0.43
C PHE A 16 -6.73 7.57 1.47
N LYS A 17 -7.67 8.44 1.15
CA LYS A 17 -8.14 9.43 2.12
C LYS A 17 -8.72 8.73 3.36
N GLY A 18 -9.54 7.69 3.16
CA GLY A 18 -10.10 6.91 4.27
C GLY A 18 -9.03 6.25 5.12
N ALA A 19 -7.94 5.76 4.49
CA ALA A 19 -6.83 5.17 5.21
C ALA A 19 -6.17 6.18 6.15
N ILE A 20 -5.91 7.41 5.67
CA ILE A 20 -5.31 8.45 6.49
C ILE A 20 -6.26 8.89 7.62
N GLU A 21 -7.55 9.02 7.31
CA GLU A 21 -8.54 9.35 8.34
C GLU A 21 -8.56 8.30 9.45
N GLU A 22 -8.50 7.03 9.08
CA GLU A 22 -8.45 5.94 10.05
C GLU A 22 -7.19 6.00 10.91
N ALA A 23 -6.02 6.19 10.29
CA ALA A 23 -4.76 6.31 11.02
C ALA A 23 -4.81 7.44 12.05
N LEU A 24 -5.31 8.60 11.65
CA LEU A 24 -5.40 9.75 12.54
C LEU A 24 -6.42 9.52 13.66
N SER A 25 -7.48 8.76 13.40
CA SER A 25 -8.47 8.43 14.44
C SER A 25 -7.87 7.61 15.57
N TYR A 26 -6.79 6.87 15.31
CA TYR A 26 -6.08 6.09 16.33
C TYR A 26 -4.98 6.91 17.02
N GLY A 27 -4.80 8.16 16.64
CA GLY A 27 -3.68 8.96 17.11
C GLY A 27 -2.34 8.56 16.48
N ALA A 28 -2.37 7.81 15.38
CA ALA A 28 -1.14 7.37 14.70
C ALA A 28 -0.54 8.49 13.87
N ASN A 29 0.78 8.46 13.71
CA ASN A 29 1.50 9.38 12.82
C ASN A 29 2.21 8.64 11.69
N ALA A 30 1.88 7.36 11.49
CA ALA A 30 2.37 6.52 10.41
C ALA A 30 1.30 5.47 10.12
N CYS A 31 1.34 4.88 8.94
CA CYS A 31 0.41 3.79 8.62
C CYS A 31 0.98 2.86 7.56
N MET A 32 0.41 1.66 7.48
CA MET A 32 0.70 0.68 6.46
C MET A 32 -0.59 0.35 5.72
N ILE A 33 -0.52 0.29 4.39
CA ILE A 33 -1.68 0.03 3.54
C ILE A 33 -1.37 -1.05 2.51
N TYR A 34 -2.42 -1.72 2.05
CA TYR A 34 -2.41 -2.42 0.76
C TYR A 34 -3.09 -1.51 -0.26
N THR A 35 -2.63 -1.52 -1.51
CA THR A 35 -3.28 -0.71 -2.56
C THR A 35 -4.50 -1.39 -3.17
N GLY A 36 -4.85 -2.56 -2.68
CA GLY A 36 -6.00 -3.35 -3.07
C GLY A 36 -6.03 -4.62 -2.26
N PRO A 37 -6.97 -5.54 -2.51
CA PRO A 37 -7.03 -6.79 -1.75
C PRO A 37 -5.72 -7.57 -1.83
N PRO A 38 -5.15 -7.97 -0.69
CA PRO A 38 -3.86 -8.67 -0.70
C PRO A 38 -3.92 -10.10 -1.20
N SER A 39 -5.12 -10.65 -1.32
CA SER A 39 -5.33 -12.05 -1.72
C SER A 39 -5.64 -12.24 -3.21
N ASN A 40 -5.70 -11.16 -3.98
CA ASN A 40 -5.98 -11.24 -5.42
C ASN A 40 -5.27 -10.12 -6.17
N THR A 41 -5.44 -10.11 -7.51
CA THR A 41 -4.77 -9.14 -8.38
C THR A 41 -5.70 -8.02 -8.85
N ARG A 42 -6.91 -7.95 -8.34
CA ARG A 42 -7.85 -6.90 -8.73
C ARG A 42 -7.39 -5.57 -8.17
N ARG A 43 -7.29 -4.58 -9.05
CA ARG A 43 -6.85 -3.24 -8.63
C ARG A 43 -7.75 -2.19 -9.26
N VAL A 44 -8.16 -1.24 -8.43
CA VAL A 44 -8.90 -0.07 -8.87
C VAL A 44 -7.92 0.89 -9.53
N ASP A 45 -8.37 1.57 -10.58
CA ASP A 45 -7.55 2.57 -11.24
C ASP A 45 -7.09 3.65 -10.25
N VAL A 46 -5.83 4.07 -10.38
CA VAL A 46 -5.22 5.02 -9.46
C VAL A 46 -6.00 6.34 -9.41
N SER A 47 -6.62 6.74 -10.51
CA SER A 47 -7.42 7.96 -10.56
C SER A 47 -8.61 7.95 -9.61
N LYS A 48 -9.03 6.78 -9.14
CA LYS A 48 -10.17 6.62 -8.25
C LYS A 48 -9.79 6.48 -6.78
N LEU A 49 -8.51 6.51 -6.46
CA LEU A 49 -8.01 6.22 -5.12
C LEU A 49 -8.04 7.42 -4.16
N LYS A 50 -8.57 8.55 -4.58
CA LYS A 50 -8.66 9.76 -3.77
C LYS A 50 -7.29 10.27 -3.28
N ILE A 51 -6.29 10.20 -4.16
CA ILE A 51 -4.91 10.52 -3.80
C ILE A 51 -4.76 12.01 -3.47
N GLU A 52 -5.33 12.89 -4.30
CA GLU A 52 -5.21 14.33 -4.06
C GLU A 52 -5.92 14.75 -2.78
N GLU A 53 -7.13 14.21 -2.56
CA GLU A 53 -7.88 14.46 -1.34
C GLU A 53 -7.13 13.97 -0.10
N ALA A 54 -6.45 12.81 -0.21
CA ALA A 54 -5.63 12.29 0.87
C ALA A 54 -4.44 13.19 1.15
N LYS A 55 -3.76 13.68 0.11
CA LYS A 55 -2.61 14.57 0.26
C LYS A 55 -3.00 15.88 0.91
N ASP A 56 -4.14 16.46 0.53
CA ASP A 56 -4.64 17.68 1.15
C ASP A 56 -4.95 17.44 2.62
N TYR A 57 -5.60 16.34 2.93
CA TYR A 57 -5.93 15.97 4.30
C TYR A 57 -4.66 15.74 5.14
N MET A 58 -3.67 15.08 4.56
CA MET A 58 -2.38 14.87 5.23
C MET A 58 -1.69 16.19 5.54
N ALA A 59 -1.70 17.13 4.59
CA ALA A 59 -1.09 18.44 4.78
C ALA A 59 -1.77 19.20 5.92
N GLU A 60 -3.11 19.15 5.99
CA GLU A 60 -3.87 19.80 7.05
C GLU A 60 -3.54 19.25 8.44
N HIS A 61 -3.15 17.98 8.53
CA HIS A 61 -2.92 17.30 9.81
C HIS A 61 -1.45 16.97 10.07
N ASN A 62 -0.54 17.55 9.29
CA ASN A 62 0.91 17.33 9.42
C ASN A 62 1.31 15.85 9.33
N PHE A 63 0.62 15.09 8.50
CA PHE A 63 0.93 13.68 8.27
C PHE A 63 1.77 13.57 7.00
N SER A 64 3.01 13.11 7.10
CA SER A 64 3.92 13.03 5.96
C SER A 64 3.70 11.77 5.15
N ILE A 65 3.76 11.89 3.82
CA ILE A 65 3.72 10.74 2.91
C ILE A 65 4.91 9.78 3.17
N ASP A 66 6.01 10.29 3.72
CA ASP A 66 7.17 9.46 4.05
C ASP A 66 6.87 8.44 5.14
N ARG A 67 5.77 8.60 5.85
CA ARG A 67 5.34 7.68 6.92
C ARG A 67 4.27 6.70 6.47
N VAL A 68 3.99 6.66 5.18
CA VAL A 68 3.09 5.69 4.59
C VAL A 68 3.92 4.56 4.00
N ILE A 69 3.69 3.34 4.49
CA ILE A 69 4.35 2.14 3.98
C ILE A 69 3.32 1.30 3.26
N VAL A 70 3.62 0.91 2.04
CA VAL A 70 2.75 0.02 1.27
C VAL A 70 3.23 -1.41 1.45
N HIS A 71 2.32 -2.30 1.84
CA HIS A 71 2.60 -3.72 1.96
C HIS A 71 2.25 -4.40 0.64
N ALA A 72 3.20 -5.13 0.05
CA ALA A 72 2.93 -5.90 -1.15
C ALA A 72 1.94 -7.02 -0.83
N PRO A 73 1.04 -7.37 -1.78
CA PRO A 73 0.10 -8.48 -1.55
C PRO A 73 0.83 -9.79 -1.27
N TYR A 74 0.32 -10.54 -0.32
CA TYR A 74 0.97 -11.79 0.08
C TYR A 74 0.86 -12.89 -0.98
N ILE A 75 0.07 -12.70 -2.02
CA ILE A 75 0.02 -13.63 -3.15
C ILE A 75 1.30 -13.58 -4.00
N ILE A 76 2.13 -12.53 -3.84
CA ILE A 76 3.39 -12.42 -4.57
C ILE A 76 4.41 -13.35 -3.91
N ASN A 77 4.87 -14.33 -4.66
CA ASN A 77 5.92 -15.25 -4.22
C ASN A 77 7.05 -15.25 -5.23
N LEU A 78 8.09 -14.46 -4.94
CA LEU A 78 9.21 -14.26 -5.85
C LEU A 78 10.24 -15.40 -5.76
N ALA A 79 10.19 -16.19 -4.68
CA ALA A 79 11.19 -17.21 -4.41
C ALA A 79 10.70 -18.64 -4.67
N ASN A 80 9.59 -18.81 -5.36
CA ASN A 80 9.03 -20.14 -5.62
C ASN A 80 9.79 -20.84 -6.74
N ALA A 81 10.80 -21.64 -6.36
CA ALA A 81 11.65 -22.35 -7.31
C ALA A 81 10.95 -23.55 -7.96
N LEU A 82 9.88 -24.06 -7.36
CA LEU A 82 9.16 -25.23 -7.87
C LEU A 82 8.15 -24.85 -8.95
N LYS A 83 7.77 -23.58 -9.04
CA LYS A 83 6.80 -23.09 -10.02
C LYS A 83 7.31 -21.79 -10.63
N PRO A 84 8.16 -21.88 -11.67
CA PRO A 84 8.73 -20.68 -12.30
C PRO A 84 7.67 -19.69 -12.80
N GLU A 85 6.52 -20.18 -13.25
CA GLU A 85 5.42 -19.32 -13.70
C GLU A 85 4.85 -18.49 -12.55
N THR A 86 4.78 -19.06 -11.34
CA THR A 86 4.33 -18.34 -10.15
C THR A 86 5.33 -17.26 -9.78
N ALA A 87 6.63 -17.54 -9.90
CA ALA A 87 7.67 -16.53 -9.64
C ALA A 87 7.59 -15.40 -10.66
N GLN A 88 7.40 -15.72 -11.95
CA GLN A 88 7.26 -14.70 -12.99
C GLN A 88 6.02 -13.85 -12.78
N PHE A 89 4.89 -14.49 -12.44
CA PHE A 89 3.66 -13.78 -12.10
C PHE A 89 3.90 -12.80 -10.94
N GLY A 90 4.59 -13.26 -9.90
CA GLY A 90 4.91 -12.43 -8.76
C GLY A 90 5.75 -11.21 -9.13
N GLN A 91 6.76 -11.41 -10.00
CA GLN A 91 7.61 -10.32 -10.47
C GLN A 91 6.81 -9.29 -11.27
N ASP A 92 5.96 -9.75 -12.18
CA ASP A 92 5.13 -8.87 -13.00
C ASP A 92 4.15 -8.08 -12.14
N PHE A 93 3.52 -8.74 -11.18
CA PHE A 93 2.58 -8.09 -10.29
C PHE A 93 3.27 -7.11 -9.35
N LEU A 94 4.45 -7.46 -8.85
CA LEU A 94 5.26 -6.55 -8.03
C LEU A 94 5.60 -5.28 -8.80
N LYS A 95 5.93 -5.41 -10.08
CA LYS A 95 6.20 -4.26 -10.94
C LYS A 95 4.97 -3.34 -11.01
N THR A 96 3.78 -3.93 -11.18
CA THR A 96 2.53 -3.18 -11.18
C THR A 96 2.33 -2.46 -9.85
N GLU A 97 2.59 -3.12 -8.74
CA GLU A 97 2.47 -2.52 -7.41
C GLU A 97 3.45 -1.37 -7.21
N LEU A 98 4.69 -1.52 -7.68
CA LEU A 98 5.68 -0.44 -7.61
C LEU A 98 5.24 0.79 -8.40
N GLU A 99 4.64 0.59 -9.57
CA GLU A 99 4.08 1.69 -10.35
C GLU A 99 2.96 2.40 -9.58
N ARG A 100 2.07 1.63 -8.93
CA ARG A 100 0.98 2.19 -8.13
C ARG A 100 1.51 2.96 -6.93
N VAL A 101 2.52 2.42 -6.24
CA VAL A 101 3.17 3.09 -5.11
C VAL A 101 3.76 4.43 -5.55
N SER A 102 4.43 4.44 -6.70
CA SER A 102 5.00 5.66 -7.26
C SER A 102 3.91 6.70 -7.57
N GLN A 103 2.80 6.27 -8.15
CA GLN A 103 1.68 7.15 -8.50
C GLN A 103 0.98 7.71 -7.27
N ILE A 104 0.92 6.92 -6.19
CA ILE A 104 0.38 7.38 -4.90
C ILE A 104 1.33 8.40 -4.26
N GLY A 105 2.60 8.30 -4.56
CA GLY A 105 3.63 9.17 -3.99
C GLY A 105 4.31 8.59 -2.77
N ALA A 106 3.97 7.36 -2.38
CA ALA A 106 4.65 6.67 -1.28
C ALA A 106 6.05 6.25 -1.71
N LYS A 107 6.96 6.13 -0.74
CA LYS A 107 8.36 5.86 -1.02
C LYS A 107 8.80 4.47 -0.57
N HIS A 108 7.95 3.73 0.13
CA HIS A 108 8.32 2.46 0.73
C HIS A 108 7.33 1.37 0.36
N LEU A 109 7.87 0.25 -0.11
CA LEU A 109 7.10 -0.96 -0.35
C LEU A 109 7.74 -2.09 0.43
N TYR A 110 6.95 -2.74 1.29
CA TYR A 110 7.38 -3.88 2.10
C TYR A 110 6.88 -5.17 1.45
N CYS A 111 7.79 -6.10 1.21
CA CYS A 111 7.46 -7.38 0.59
C CYS A 111 7.99 -8.52 1.45
N ILE A 112 7.10 -9.47 1.80
CA ILE A 112 7.49 -10.68 2.49
C ILE A 112 7.75 -11.76 1.45
N GLN A 113 8.92 -12.41 1.52
CA GLN A 113 9.23 -13.56 0.70
C GLN A 113 9.19 -14.82 1.56
N GLU A 114 8.46 -15.81 1.08
CA GLU A 114 8.49 -17.13 1.67
C GLU A 114 9.35 -18.04 0.78
N VAL A 115 10.34 -18.65 1.40
CA VAL A 115 11.22 -19.61 0.72
C VAL A 115 10.77 -20.99 1.18
N MET A 116 10.28 -21.76 0.22
CA MET A 116 9.78 -23.10 0.48
C MET A 116 10.82 -24.12 0.02
#